data_19133ec76c30dfa0eb6a4ee04aa3027a
#
_entry.id   19133ec76c30dfa0eb6a4ee04aa3027a
#
_cell.length_a   1.000
_cell.length_b   1.000
_cell.length_c   1.000
_cell.angle_alpha   90.00
_cell.angle_beta   90.00
_cell.angle_gamma   90.00
#
_symmetry.space_group_name_H-M   'P 1'
#
loop_
_entity.id
_entity.type
_entity.pdbx_description
1 polymer ?
#
loop_
_entity_poly.entity_id
_entity_poly.type
_entity_poly.pdbx_seq_one_letter_code
_entity_poly.pdbx_strand_id
1 'polypeptide(L)'
;MSLGLRSHAGSLLVAAIMWSVLGCQSPGMRSLMGPEDAEASPNFTRTESGLKYRVLRKGNGNFPTASSSVNVDYKGWLEDGEEFDSSYKRGKPASFGLGSVVPGWTEGLQLVSEGGMIELEIPPELGYGAAGSPGSIPPNATLHFKVELHQVR
;
A
#
# COMPACT_ATOMS: atom_id res chain seq x y z
N MET A 1 -20.30 -50.10 60.44
CA MET A 1 -21.28 -49.19 59.74
C MET A 1 -20.54 -47.99 59.29
N SER A 2 -20.21 -47.91 57.98
CA SER A 2 -19.67 -46.72 57.41
C SER A 2 -19.95 -46.77 55.89
N LEU A 3 -20.83 -45.89 55.41
CA LEU A 3 -21.16 -45.75 54.01
C LEU A 3 -20.15 -44.82 53.34
N GLY A 4 -19.45 -45.36 52.36
CA GLY A 4 -18.60 -44.57 51.47
C GLY A 4 -19.41 -43.83 50.43
N LEU A 5 -19.21 -42.54 50.34
CA LEU A 5 -19.78 -41.67 49.29
C LEU A 5 -18.77 -41.53 48.17
N ARG A 6 -19.07 -42.08 46.98
CA ARG A 6 -18.28 -41.91 45.76
C ARG A 6 -18.68 -40.61 45.07
N SER A 7 -17.76 -39.70 45.00
CA SER A 7 -17.88 -38.49 44.18
C SER A 7 -17.56 -38.80 42.71
N HIS A 8 -18.50 -38.54 41.83
CA HIS A 8 -18.32 -38.60 40.40
C HIS A 8 -17.90 -37.20 39.90
N ALA A 9 -16.67 -37.09 39.46
CA ALA A 9 -16.21 -35.89 38.75
C ALA A 9 -16.76 -35.91 37.31
N GLY A 10 -17.72 -35.06 37.04
CA GLY A 10 -18.24 -34.82 35.72
C GLY A 10 -17.26 -33.95 34.91
N SER A 11 -16.69 -34.53 33.84
CA SER A 11 -15.85 -33.82 32.89
C SER A 11 -16.74 -33.01 31.96
N LEU A 12 -16.74 -31.68 32.09
CA LEU A 12 -17.38 -30.77 31.17
C LEU A 12 -16.49 -30.58 29.92
N LEU A 13 -16.88 -31.25 28.85
CA LEU A 13 -16.34 -30.99 27.50
C LEU A 13 -16.87 -29.65 27.00
N VAL A 14 -16.01 -28.62 27.01
CA VAL A 14 -16.29 -27.36 26.35
C VAL A 14 -16.04 -27.57 24.86
N ALA A 15 -17.11 -27.76 24.09
CA ALA A 15 -17.06 -27.75 22.64
C ALA A 15 -16.84 -26.33 22.17
N ALA A 16 -15.62 -26.02 21.71
CA ALA A 16 -15.32 -24.80 21.03
C ALA A 16 -15.98 -24.83 19.64
N ILE A 17 -17.07 -24.09 19.48
CA ILE A 17 -17.72 -23.87 18.20
C ILE A 17 -16.85 -22.88 17.42
N MET A 18 -16.01 -23.40 16.51
CA MET A 18 -15.36 -22.59 15.49
C MET A 18 -16.42 -22.10 14.50
N TRP A 19 -16.81 -20.85 14.63
CA TRP A 19 -17.55 -20.17 13.58
C TRP A 19 -16.58 -19.88 12.44
N SER A 20 -16.61 -20.74 11.43
CA SER A 20 -16.05 -20.43 10.12
C SER A 20 -16.91 -19.33 9.50
N VAL A 21 -16.44 -18.09 9.62
CA VAL A 21 -17.00 -16.98 8.84
C VAL A 21 -16.56 -17.19 7.41
N LEU A 22 -17.38 -17.92 6.64
CA LEU A 22 -17.26 -17.99 5.20
C LEU A 22 -17.67 -16.63 4.68
N GLY A 23 -16.68 -15.73 4.55
CA GLY A 23 -16.86 -14.44 3.92
C GLY A 23 -17.31 -14.60 2.48
N CYS A 24 -18.56 -14.29 2.22
CA CYS A 24 -19.10 -14.20 0.88
C CYS A 24 -18.39 -13.05 0.16
N GLN A 25 -17.34 -13.34 -0.58
CA GLN A 25 -16.69 -12.36 -1.45
C GLN A 25 -17.58 -12.17 -2.68
N SER A 26 -18.20 -11.02 -2.76
CA SER A 26 -18.93 -10.59 -3.95
C SER A 26 -17.97 -10.52 -5.15
N PRO A 27 -18.26 -11.16 -6.28
CA PRO A 27 -17.45 -11.03 -7.49
C PRO A 27 -17.67 -9.64 -8.08
N GLY A 28 -16.68 -8.74 -7.95
CA GLY A 28 -16.74 -7.43 -8.60
C GLY A 28 -16.00 -6.31 -7.90
N MET A 29 -15.61 -6.45 -6.64
CA MET A 29 -14.83 -5.45 -5.93
C MET A 29 -13.37 -5.89 -5.96
N ARG A 30 -12.63 -5.36 -6.92
CA ARG A 30 -11.18 -5.52 -6.91
C ARG A 30 -10.66 -4.96 -5.60
N SER A 31 -10.10 -5.84 -4.81
CA SER A 31 -9.67 -5.56 -3.46
C SER A 31 -8.79 -4.32 -3.40
N LEU A 32 -9.05 -3.54 -2.42
CA LEU A 32 -8.15 -2.56 -1.83
C LEU A 32 -6.72 -3.08 -1.82
N MET A 33 -5.75 -2.18 -1.75
CA MET A 33 -4.31 -2.47 -1.64
C MET A 33 -3.99 -3.77 -0.91
N GLY A 34 -3.01 -4.49 -1.40
CA GLY A 34 -2.51 -5.71 -0.77
C GLY A 34 -1.99 -5.46 0.66
N PRO A 35 -1.69 -6.53 1.41
CA PRO A 35 -1.22 -6.40 2.78
C PRO A 35 0.15 -5.72 2.83
N GLU A 36 0.35 -4.92 3.88
CA GLU A 36 1.64 -4.38 4.28
C GLU A 36 2.41 -5.43 5.10
N ASP A 37 3.74 -5.33 5.11
CA ASP A 37 4.56 -6.18 5.97
C ASP A 37 4.32 -5.81 7.45
N ALA A 38 4.24 -6.81 8.32
CA ALA A 38 4.02 -6.57 9.76
C ALA A 38 5.17 -5.76 10.42
N GLU A 39 6.34 -5.79 9.81
CA GLU A 39 7.55 -5.09 10.26
C GLU A 39 7.84 -3.82 9.44
N ALA A 40 6.88 -3.34 8.64
CA ALA A 40 7.05 -2.09 7.90
C ALA A 40 7.33 -0.92 8.85
N SER A 41 8.35 -0.11 8.51
CA SER A 41 8.67 1.06 9.32
C SER A 41 7.51 2.05 9.33
N PRO A 42 7.06 2.51 10.50
CA PRO A 42 6.07 3.58 10.58
C PRO A 42 6.66 4.95 10.17
N ASN A 43 7.98 5.08 10.18
CA ASN A 43 8.67 6.33 9.96
C ASN A 43 9.08 6.52 8.50
N PHE A 44 8.94 7.75 8.01
CA PHE A 44 9.47 8.15 6.72
C PHE A 44 10.97 8.39 6.78
N THR A 45 11.65 7.95 5.72
CA THR A 45 13.04 8.34 5.42
C THR A 45 13.01 9.49 4.41
N ARG A 46 13.85 10.51 4.62
CA ARG A 46 13.99 11.64 3.69
C ARG A 46 15.27 11.47 2.87
N THR A 47 15.15 11.67 1.56
CA THR A 47 16.30 11.71 0.63
C THR A 47 16.91 13.12 0.56
N GLU A 48 18.05 13.24 -0.10
CA GLU A 48 18.72 14.54 -0.32
C GLU A 48 17.87 15.49 -1.19
N SER A 49 17.08 14.96 -2.11
CA SER A 49 16.16 15.75 -2.95
C SER A 49 14.97 16.32 -2.19
N GLY A 50 14.70 15.81 -0.99
CA GLY A 50 13.58 16.19 -0.17
C GLY A 50 12.38 15.23 -0.24
N LEU A 51 12.45 14.21 -1.10
CA LEU A 51 11.45 13.14 -1.13
C LEU A 51 11.42 12.43 0.22
N LYS A 52 10.22 12.17 0.75
CA LYS A 52 10.05 11.27 1.89
C LYS A 52 9.40 9.99 1.43
N TYR A 53 9.88 8.87 1.94
CA TYR A 53 9.36 7.55 1.59
C TYR A 53 9.39 6.59 2.77
N ARG A 54 8.54 5.56 2.71
CA ARG A 54 8.64 4.38 3.53
C ARG A 54 8.22 3.14 2.74
N VAL A 55 8.96 2.06 2.89
CA VAL A 55 8.62 0.78 2.27
C VAL A 55 7.61 0.07 3.17
N LEU A 56 6.42 -0.16 2.65
CA LEU A 56 5.31 -0.82 3.36
C LEU A 56 5.32 -2.33 3.17
N ARG A 57 5.85 -2.79 2.03
CA ARG A 57 6.08 -4.21 1.74
C ARG A 57 7.34 -4.34 0.90
N LYS A 58 8.22 -5.23 1.34
CA LYS A 58 9.41 -5.58 0.56
C LYS A 58 9.00 -6.45 -0.62
N GLY A 59 9.48 -6.09 -1.81
CA GLY A 59 9.38 -6.97 -2.95
C GLY A 59 10.48 -8.03 -2.95
N ASN A 60 10.42 -8.90 -3.93
CA ASN A 60 11.39 -9.98 -4.13
C ASN A 60 11.93 -10.06 -5.57
N GLY A 61 11.52 -9.15 -6.43
CA GLY A 61 11.94 -9.06 -7.83
C GLY A 61 12.97 -7.94 -8.08
N ASN A 62 13.02 -7.49 -9.31
CA ASN A 62 13.95 -6.46 -9.76
C ASN A 62 13.59 -5.07 -9.23
N PHE A 63 14.60 -4.26 -8.99
CA PHE A 63 14.42 -2.82 -8.78
C PHE A 63 14.33 -2.12 -10.13
N PRO A 64 13.40 -1.19 -10.33
CA PRO A 64 13.38 -0.39 -11.54
C PRO A 64 14.54 0.60 -11.59
N THR A 65 14.86 1.03 -12.79
CA THR A 65 15.77 2.16 -13.07
C THR A 65 14.96 3.34 -13.58
N ALA A 66 15.57 4.51 -13.69
CA ALA A 66 14.90 5.71 -14.21
C ALA A 66 14.35 5.56 -15.65
N SER A 67 14.87 4.58 -16.42
CA SER A 67 14.42 4.27 -17.80
C SER A 67 13.45 3.10 -17.88
N SER A 68 13.16 2.43 -16.77
CA SER A 68 12.24 1.29 -16.74
C SER A 68 10.79 1.70 -16.97
N SER A 69 10.00 0.78 -17.52
CA SER A 69 8.54 0.84 -17.45
C SER A 69 8.05 -0.01 -16.29
N VAL A 70 7.07 0.48 -15.57
CA VAL A 70 6.49 -0.20 -14.40
C VAL A 70 5.01 -0.43 -14.58
N ASN A 71 4.51 -1.54 -14.06
CA ASN A 71 3.07 -1.79 -13.90
C ASN A 71 2.73 -1.73 -12.41
N VAL A 72 1.78 -0.86 -12.05
CA VAL A 72 1.48 -0.51 -10.67
C VAL A 72 -0.02 -0.41 -10.41
N ASP A 73 -0.41 -0.68 -9.17
CA ASP A 73 -1.62 -0.10 -8.59
C ASP A 73 -1.21 1.02 -7.64
N TYR A 74 -2.00 2.08 -7.60
CA TYR A 74 -1.68 3.24 -6.78
C TYR A 74 -2.92 4.04 -6.37
N LYS A 75 -2.73 4.83 -5.33
CA LYS A 75 -3.63 5.86 -4.85
C LYS A 75 -2.82 7.11 -4.55
N GLY A 76 -3.30 8.26 -5.04
CA GLY A 76 -2.71 9.58 -4.77
C GLY A 76 -3.71 10.50 -4.08
N TRP A 77 -3.26 11.22 -3.04
CA TRP A 77 -4.08 12.18 -2.29
C TRP A 77 -3.27 13.41 -1.87
N LEU A 78 -3.98 14.48 -1.58
CA LEU A 78 -3.43 15.75 -1.08
C LEU A 78 -3.30 15.74 0.45
N GLU A 79 -2.68 16.79 1.03
CA GLU A 79 -2.50 16.92 2.49
C GLU A 79 -3.82 16.96 3.26
N ASP A 80 -4.90 17.46 2.66
CA ASP A 80 -6.26 17.45 3.24
C ASP A 80 -6.96 16.08 3.16
N GLY A 81 -6.31 15.09 2.53
CA GLY A 81 -6.84 13.75 2.34
C GLY A 81 -7.69 13.59 1.08
N GLU A 82 -7.89 14.64 0.27
CA GLU A 82 -8.61 14.53 -1.01
C GLU A 82 -7.83 13.64 -1.99
N GLU A 83 -8.48 12.56 -2.45
CA GLU A 83 -7.92 11.66 -3.45
C GLU A 83 -8.08 12.24 -4.83
N PHE A 84 -6.96 12.55 -5.49
CA PHE A 84 -6.97 13.12 -6.84
C PHE A 84 -6.81 12.07 -7.95
N ASP A 85 -6.23 10.89 -7.65
CA ASP A 85 -6.08 9.82 -8.64
C ASP A 85 -5.93 8.44 -7.97
N SER A 86 -6.46 7.39 -8.63
CA SER A 86 -6.39 6.01 -8.14
C SER A 86 -6.62 5.00 -9.26
N SER A 87 -5.72 4.03 -9.40
CA SER A 87 -5.91 2.88 -10.30
C SER A 87 -7.00 1.94 -9.78
N TYR A 88 -7.16 1.86 -8.46
CA TYR A 88 -8.19 1.03 -7.82
C TYR A 88 -9.59 1.46 -8.22
N LYS A 89 -9.86 2.77 -8.27
CA LYS A 89 -11.14 3.30 -8.76
C LYS A 89 -11.39 2.97 -10.23
N ARG A 90 -10.33 2.88 -11.03
CA ARG A 90 -10.41 2.47 -12.45
C ARG A 90 -10.52 0.95 -12.63
N GLY A 91 -10.32 0.17 -11.57
CA GLY A 91 -10.44 -1.29 -11.57
C GLY A 91 -9.33 -2.04 -12.31
N LYS A 92 -8.22 -1.37 -12.64
CA LYS A 92 -7.08 -1.98 -13.36
C LYS A 92 -5.76 -1.27 -13.04
N PRO A 93 -4.64 -2.02 -13.00
CA PRO A 93 -3.31 -1.43 -12.89
C PRO A 93 -3.01 -0.49 -14.05
N ALA A 94 -2.11 0.44 -13.82
CA ALA A 94 -1.59 1.36 -14.80
C ALA A 94 -0.12 1.06 -15.13
N SER A 95 0.30 1.35 -16.36
CA SER A 95 1.69 1.23 -16.77
C SER A 95 2.26 2.60 -17.10
N PHE A 96 3.46 2.87 -16.57
CA PHE A 96 4.17 4.13 -16.76
C PHE A 96 5.64 3.88 -17.09
N GLY A 97 6.21 4.71 -17.98
CA GLY A 97 7.65 4.87 -18.09
C GLY A 97 8.15 5.82 -17.00
N LEU A 98 9.12 5.42 -16.20
CA LEU A 98 9.63 6.25 -15.09
C LEU A 98 10.30 7.54 -15.56
N GLY A 99 10.72 7.63 -16.82
CA GLY A 99 11.21 8.87 -17.43
C GLY A 99 10.12 9.88 -17.81
N SER A 100 8.84 9.52 -17.67
CA SER A 100 7.69 10.34 -18.11
C SER A 100 6.71 10.68 -16.98
N VAL A 101 7.07 10.38 -15.75
CA VAL A 101 6.28 10.71 -14.56
C VAL A 101 6.94 11.84 -13.76
N VAL A 102 6.28 12.33 -12.71
CA VAL A 102 6.88 13.35 -11.83
C VAL A 102 8.18 12.86 -11.20
N PRO A 103 9.18 13.73 -10.97
CA PRO A 103 10.50 13.35 -10.45
C PRO A 103 10.43 12.51 -9.16
N GLY A 104 9.51 12.81 -8.26
CA GLY A 104 9.31 12.05 -7.03
C GLY A 104 8.92 10.58 -7.28
N TRP A 105 8.19 10.27 -8.34
CA TRP A 105 7.91 8.90 -8.74
C TRP A 105 9.14 8.22 -9.38
N THR A 106 9.85 8.94 -10.25
CA THR A 106 11.08 8.42 -10.86
C THR A 106 12.09 8.02 -9.79
N GLU A 107 12.29 8.85 -8.78
CA GLU A 107 13.18 8.58 -7.67
C GLU A 107 12.61 7.50 -6.73
N GLY A 108 11.37 7.67 -6.28
CA GLY A 108 10.78 6.84 -5.24
C GLY A 108 10.59 5.38 -5.64
N LEU A 109 10.17 5.11 -6.88
CA LEU A 109 9.95 3.73 -7.31
C LEU A 109 11.25 2.92 -7.49
N GLN A 110 12.39 3.57 -7.63
CA GLN A 110 13.69 2.89 -7.61
C GLN A 110 14.09 2.38 -6.21
N LEU A 111 13.37 2.77 -5.16
CA LEU A 111 13.62 2.38 -3.78
C LEU A 111 12.82 1.14 -3.35
N VAL A 112 11.98 0.61 -4.22
CA VAL A 112 11.17 -0.59 -3.97
C VAL A 112 11.32 -1.58 -5.12
N SER A 113 11.41 -2.87 -4.81
CA SER A 113 11.51 -3.91 -5.83
C SER A 113 10.14 -4.43 -6.27
N GLU A 114 10.10 -5.09 -7.42
CA GLU A 114 8.91 -5.76 -7.95
C GLU A 114 8.26 -6.68 -6.90
N GLY A 115 6.95 -6.60 -6.77
CA GLY A 115 6.16 -7.24 -5.72
C GLY A 115 6.03 -6.41 -4.43
N GLY A 116 6.73 -5.29 -4.33
CA GLY A 116 6.74 -4.43 -3.14
C GLY A 116 5.67 -3.35 -3.14
N MET A 117 5.62 -2.63 -2.04
CA MET A 117 4.73 -1.48 -1.82
C MET A 117 5.50 -0.36 -1.14
N ILE A 118 5.31 0.85 -1.61
CA ILE A 118 5.96 2.05 -1.07
C ILE A 118 4.97 3.18 -0.88
N GLU A 119 5.17 3.96 0.15
CA GLU A 119 4.48 5.23 0.35
C GLU A 119 5.46 6.38 0.15
N LEU A 120 5.01 7.39 -0.59
CA LEU A 120 5.78 8.56 -0.96
C LEU A 120 5.06 9.83 -0.49
N GLU A 121 5.82 10.76 0.07
CA GLU A 121 5.42 12.15 0.30
C GLU A 121 6.34 13.02 -0.57
N ILE A 122 5.75 13.58 -1.62
CA ILE A 122 6.46 14.25 -2.71
C ILE A 122 6.27 15.76 -2.55
N PRO A 123 7.35 16.52 -2.26
CA PRO A 123 7.25 17.96 -2.18
C PRO A 123 6.96 18.57 -3.55
N PRO A 124 6.45 19.80 -3.63
CA PRO A 124 6.06 20.44 -4.89
C PRO A 124 7.15 20.41 -5.97
N GLU A 125 8.40 20.58 -5.60
CA GLU A 125 9.56 20.62 -6.51
C GLU A 125 9.79 19.29 -7.23
N LEU A 126 9.37 18.20 -6.65
CA LEU A 126 9.43 16.85 -7.21
C LEU A 126 8.08 16.36 -7.76
N GLY A 127 7.06 17.22 -7.71
CA GLY A 127 5.71 16.98 -8.18
C GLY A 127 5.33 17.95 -9.32
N TYR A 128 4.23 18.69 -9.11
CA TYR A 128 3.70 19.62 -10.11
C TYR A 128 4.08 21.09 -9.87
N GLY A 129 4.89 21.37 -8.85
CA GLY A 129 5.46 22.69 -8.57
C GLY A 129 4.44 23.78 -8.33
N ALA A 130 4.85 25.01 -8.64
CA ALA A 130 4.03 26.21 -8.49
C ALA A 130 2.84 26.28 -9.49
N ALA A 131 2.89 25.53 -10.57
CA ALA A 131 1.80 25.49 -11.55
C ALA A 131 0.65 24.58 -11.12
N GLY A 132 0.94 23.51 -10.35
CA GLY A 132 -0.02 22.46 -10.08
C GLY A 132 -0.49 21.73 -11.33
N SER A 133 -1.65 21.09 -11.25
CA SER A 133 -2.37 20.50 -12.39
C SER A 133 -3.81 21.00 -12.35
N PRO A 134 -4.21 21.87 -13.29
CA PRO A 134 -5.52 22.51 -13.26
C PRO A 134 -6.67 21.51 -13.13
N GLY A 135 -7.56 21.73 -12.17
CA GLY A 135 -8.73 20.89 -11.89
C GLY A 135 -8.48 19.69 -10.98
N SER A 136 -7.23 19.37 -10.64
CA SER A 136 -6.92 18.20 -9.82
C SER A 136 -5.92 18.49 -8.72
N ILE A 137 -4.86 19.27 -8.99
CA ILE A 137 -3.77 19.50 -8.04
C ILE A 137 -3.51 21.00 -7.91
N PRO A 138 -3.63 21.55 -6.68
CA PRO A 138 -3.35 22.96 -6.43
C PRO A 138 -1.87 23.33 -6.67
N PRO A 139 -1.57 24.62 -6.91
CA PRO A 139 -0.20 25.12 -6.87
C PRO A 139 0.49 24.80 -5.55
N ASN A 140 1.77 24.43 -5.63
CA ASN A 140 2.62 24.12 -4.46
C ASN A 140 2.08 23.01 -3.56
N ALA A 141 1.35 22.04 -4.12
CA ALA A 141 0.82 20.92 -3.35
C ALA A 141 1.88 19.87 -3.06
N THR A 142 1.94 19.41 -1.84
CA THR A 142 2.59 18.15 -1.47
C THR A 142 1.69 16.99 -1.89
N LEU A 143 2.26 15.99 -2.54
CA LEU A 143 1.52 14.85 -3.03
C LEU A 143 1.85 13.62 -2.18
N HIS A 144 0.83 12.91 -1.78
CA HIS A 144 0.96 11.62 -1.11
C HIS A 144 0.58 10.50 -2.07
N PHE A 145 1.39 9.46 -2.13
CA PHE A 145 1.10 8.26 -2.92
C PHE A 145 1.37 7.01 -2.12
N LYS A 146 0.51 6.03 -2.31
CA LYS A 146 0.80 4.64 -1.95
C LYS A 146 0.78 3.83 -3.25
N VAL A 147 1.86 3.10 -3.52
CA VAL A 147 2.09 2.42 -4.81
C VAL A 147 2.46 0.96 -4.57
N GLU A 148 1.75 0.05 -5.22
CA GLU A 148 2.10 -1.37 -5.33
C GLU A 148 2.78 -1.60 -6.67
N LEU A 149 4.03 -2.03 -6.65
CA LEU A 149 4.82 -2.33 -7.83
C LEU A 149 4.63 -3.79 -8.23
N HIS A 150 3.87 -4.04 -9.30
CA HIS A 150 3.58 -5.40 -9.76
C HIS A 150 4.64 -5.94 -10.70
N GLN A 151 5.17 -5.11 -11.61
CA GLN A 151 6.11 -5.57 -12.62
C GLN A 151 7.04 -4.45 -13.07
N VAL A 152 8.29 -4.82 -13.34
CA VAL A 152 9.35 -3.97 -13.93
C VAL A 152 9.67 -4.48 -15.33
N ARG A 153 9.81 -3.56 -16.32
CA ARG A 153 10.17 -3.85 -17.71
C ARG A 153 11.22 -2.89 -18.22
#